data_b5621278b287d20c157e5c64dc6f1d8b
#
_entry.id   b5621278b287d20c157e5c64dc6f1d8b
#
_cell.length_a   1.000
_cell.length_b   1.000
_cell.length_c   1.000
_cell.angle_alpha   90.00
_cell.angle_beta   90.00
_cell.angle_gamma   90.00
#
_symmetry.space_group_name_H-M   'P 1'
#
loop_
_entity.id
_entity.type
_entity.pdbx_description
1 polymer ?
#
loop_
_entity_poly.entity_id
_entity_poly.type
_entity_poly.pdbx_seq_one_letter_code
_entity_poly.pdbx_strand_id
1 'polypeptide(L)'
;MEPLGLGIPMIGLFVGFGLLIGVLFGFFGMGGSFLVTPTLLVIGYPAPVAVGSGLAFVFGTSVIGALRHRDHGQVSYTLAAVMILGMTFGIEVGTRIVFLLTDFGSADFVISAAYVGLLGVVGLVVLRDARTDGTETGTGRVATEVQSITLPPMMSLPGGATVSVWVILAVGSSIGILCGCLGVGGGFLLLPVMVYGFGIPTAIAAGTSILQISISGAFGTFVYAQSNAVNIPVVAALLGGSALGARIGAGATRLVNEADIKGYFAGMLLAGSIATASKQVSAVYGVETLETASAALVFVTAVLVSGAVVHASVDSLRKNREHGSPRTH
;
A
#
# COMPACT_ATOMS: atom_id res chain seq x y z
N MET A 1 -14.74 28.53 14.71
CA MET A 1 -13.51 27.71 14.82
C MET A 1 -13.75 26.46 13.99
N GLU A 2 -13.07 26.35 12.84
CA GLU A 2 -13.13 25.10 12.08
C GLU A 2 -12.39 24.01 12.85
N PRO A 3 -13.07 22.92 13.23
CA PRO A 3 -12.41 21.83 13.92
C PRO A 3 -11.33 21.26 13.00
N LEU A 4 -10.08 21.30 13.44
CA LEU A 4 -8.91 20.76 12.75
C LEU A 4 -8.38 21.58 11.55
N GLY A 5 -8.82 22.82 11.31
CA GLY A 5 -8.38 23.64 10.16
C GLY A 5 -8.84 23.14 8.80
N LEU A 6 -9.78 22.18 8.77
CA LEU A 6 -10.42 21.66 7.56
C LEU A 6 -11.91 21.96 7.62
N GLY A 7 -12.50 22.41 6.51
CA GLY A 7 -13.95 22.55 6.41
C GLY A 7 -14.67 21.21 6.63
N ILE A 8 -15.86 21.26 7.23
CA ILE A 8 -16.69 20.04 7.47
C ILE A 8 -16.83 19.15 6.23
N PRO A 9 -17.06 19.70 5.00
CA PRO A 9 -17.14 18.89 3.79
C PRO A 9 -15.85 18.12 3.49
N MET A 10 -14.68 18.75 3.71
CA MET A 10 -13.36 18.11 3.50
C MET A 10 -13.13 16.95 4.47
N ILE A 11 -13.51 17.11 5.74
CA ILE A 11 -13.43 16.03 6.74
C ILE A 11 -14.30 14.85 6.28
N GLY A 12 -15.53 15.10 5.83
CA GLY A 12 -16.42 14.08 5.30
C GLY A 12 -15.83 13.35 4.10
N LEU A 13 -15.21 14.08 3.18
CA LEU A 13 -14.53 13.54 2.00
C LEU A 13 -13.37 12.61 2.42
N PHE A 14 -12.50 13.04 3.33
CA PHE A 14 -11.37 12.22 3.79
C PHE A 14 -11.82 10.99 4.60
N VAL A 15 -12.86 11.11 5.44
CA VAL A 15 -13.44 9.96 6.13
C VAL A 15 -14.04 8.97 5.14
N GLY A 16 -14.81 9.44 4.15
CA GLY A 16 -15.37 8.60 3.10
C GLY A 16 -14.30 7.92 2.28
N PHE A 17 -13.27 8.65 1.86
CA PHE A 17 -12.14 8.10 1.12
C PHE A 17 -11.33 7.10 1.97
N GLY A 18 -11.10 7.43 3.24
CA GLY A 18 -10.48 6.51 4.20
C GLY A 18 -11.26 5.21 4.35
N LEU A 19 -12.60 5.27 4.38
CA LEU A 19 -13.46 4.08 4.42
C LEU A 19 -13.26 3.21 3.16
N LEU A 20 -13.25 3.81 1.97
CA LEU A 20 -13.02 3.09 0.71
C LEU A 20 -11.65 2.42 0.69
N ILE A 21 -10.59 3.16 1.02
CA ILE A 21 -9.23 2.61 1.13
C ILE A 21 -9.19 1.52 2.21
N GLY A 22 -9.89 1.71 3.31
CA GLY A 22 -9.99 0.73 4.39
C GLY A 22 -10.59 -0.59 3.93
N VAL A 23 -11.65 -0.57 3.14
CA VAL A 23 -12.24 -1.79 2.54
C VAL A 23 -11.21 -2.52 1.70
N LEU A 24 -10.49 -1.80 0.83
CA LEU A 24 -9.45 -2.37 -0.02
C LEU A 24 -8.27 -2.91 0.80
N PHE A 25 -7.82 -2.15 1.79
CA PHE A 25 -6.78 -2.57 2.72
C PHE A 25 -7.15 -3.83 3.49
N GLY A 26 -8.37 -3.86 4.04
CA GLY A 26 -8.87 -5.01 4.78
C GLY A 26 -9.02 -6.26 3.91
N PHE A 27 -9.38 -6.09 2.64
CA PHE A 27 -9.55 -7.19 1.68
C PHE A 27 -8.21 -7.73 1.18
N PHE A 28 -7.33 -6.87 0.65
CA PHE A 28 -6.05 -7.29 0.05
C PHE A 28 -4.90 -7.48 1.05
N GLY A 29 -5.03 -6.97 2.29
CA GLY A 29 -3.99 -7.06 3.31
C GLY A 29 -2.70 -6.26 3.02
N MET A 30 -2.68 -5.46 1.95
CA MET A 30 -1.47 -4.84 1.38
C MET A 30 -1.17 -3.42 1.87
N GLY A 31 -1.82 -2.95 2.93
CA GLY A 31 -1.49 -1.64 3.53
C GLY A 31 -1.88 -0.40 2.71
N GLY A 32 -2.96 -0.42 1.96
CA GLY A 32 -3.73 0.65 1.25
C GLY A 32 -3.16 2.06 0.98
N SER A 33 -1.96 2.35 1.43
CA SER A 33 -1.32 3.67 1.35
C SER A 33 -0.91 4.10 -0.05
N PHE A 34 -0.76 3.17 -0.96
CA PHE A 34 -0.39 3.46 -2.36
C PHE A 34 -1.42 4.36 -3.07
N LEU A 35 -2.62 4.52 -2.51
CA LEU A 35 -3.64 5.46 -3.01
C LEU A 35 -3.68 6.78 -2.24
N VAL A 36 -3.26 6.80 -0.97
CA VAL A 36 -3.35 8.01 -0.13
C VAL A 36 -2.47 9.12 -0.70
N THR A 37 -1.20 8.85 -0.93
CA THR A 37 -0.26 9.86 -1.42
C THR A 37 -0.65 10.40 -2.81
N PRO A 38 -0.92 9.57 -3.84
CA PRO A 38 -1.32 10.11 -5.14
C PRO A 38 -2.65 10.87 -5.07
N THR A 39 -3.57 10.46 -4.21
CA THR A 39 -4.81 11.22 -4.02
C THR A 39 -4.56 12.60 -3.40
N LEU A 40 -3.68 12.68 -2.39
CA LEU A 40 -3.32 13.97 -1.81
C LEU A 40 -2.60 14.87 -2.84
N LEU A 41 -1.73 14.31 -3.69
CA LEU A 41 -1.11 15.03 -4.79
C LEU A 41 -2.15 15.54 -5.80
N VAL A 42 -3.13 14.70 -6.16
CA VAL A 42 -4.21 15.09 -7.09
C VAL A 42 -5.09 16.19 -6.49
N ILE A 43 -5.36 16.17 -5.18
CA ILE A 43 -6.10 17.22 -4.48
C ILE A 43 -5.30 18.53 -4.35
N GLY A 44 -3.96 18.49 -4.58
CA GLY A 44 -3.08 19.66 -4.58
C GLY A 44 -2.26 19.86 -3.31
N TYR A 45 -2.11 18.82 -2.48
CA TYR A 45 -1.15 18.89 -1.37
C TYR A 45 0.28 18.83 -1.90
N PRO A 46 1.22 19.60 -1.33
CA PRO A 46 2.63 19.53 -1.68
C PRO A 46 3.19 18.11 -1.47
N ALA A 47 4.11 17.67 -2.34
CA ALA A 47 4.64 16.32 -2.30
C ALA A 47 5.20 15.89 -0.94
N PRO A 48 5.98 16.69 -0.19
CA PRO A 48 6.44 16.29 1.13
C PRO A 48 5.27 16.00 2.10
N VAL A 49 4.21 16.83 2.05
CA VAL A 49 3.03 16.67 2.92
C VAL A 49 2.21 15.44 2.51
N ALA A 50 2.06 15.18 1.22
CA ALA A 50 1.38 14.01 0.71
C ALA A 50 2.11 12.72 1.10
N VAL A 51 3.44 12.68 0.94
CA VAL A 51 4.29 11.54 1.30
C VAL A 51 4.30 11.29 2.81
N GLY A 52 4.56 12.33 3.61
CA GLY A 52 4.58 12.22 5.07
C GLY A 52 3.23 11.81 5.67
N SER A 53 2.12 12.37 5.15
CA SER A 53 0.77 11.98 5.56
C SER A 53 0.44 10.55 5.12
N GLY A 54 0.93 10.11 3.96
CA GLY A 54 0.84 8.73 3.49
C GLY A 54 1.53 7.77 4.46
N LEU A 55 2.77 8.05 4.88
CA LEU A 55 3.50 7.24 5.86
C LEU A 55 2.78 7.21 7.23
N ALA A 56 2.24 8.35 7.69
CA ALA A 56 1.48 8.42 8.91
C ALA A 56 0.19 7.59 8.85
N PHE A 57 -0.50 7.60 7.72
CA PHE A 57 -1.66 6.74 7.49
C PHE A 57 -1.27 5.25 7.52
N VAL A 58 -0.17 4.88 6.88
CA VAL A 58 0.35 3.50 6.90
C VAL A 58 0.70 3.06 8.30
N PHE A 59 1.41 3.87 9.05
CA PHE A 59 1.71 3.59 10.45
C PHE A 59 0.43 3.32 11.24
N GLY A 60 -0.56 4.20 11.18
CA GLY A 60 -1.83 4.03 11.88
C GLY A 60 -2.58 2.77 11.48
N THR A 61 -2.66 2.46 10.18
CA THR A 61 -3.32 1.25 9.68
C THR A 61 -2.58 -0.03 10.04
N SER A 62 -1.24 -0.01 10.04
CA SER A 62 -0.42 -1.16 10.43
C SER A 62 -0.55 -1.49 11.92
N VAL A 63 -0.63 -0.47 12.79
CA VAL A 63 -0.91 -0.67 14.22
C VAL A 63 -2.29 -1.31 14.42
N ILE A 64 -3.32 -0.83 13.72
CA ILE A 64 -4.66 -1.44 13.75
C ILE A 64 -4.61 -2.88 13.24
N GLY A 65 -3.86 -3.15 12.17
CA GLY A 65 -3.63 -4.48 11.61
C GLY A 65 -2.92 -5.41 12.60
N ALA A 66 -1.82 -4.96 13.22
CA ALA A 66 -1.04 -5.73 14.16
C ALA A 66 -1.86 -6.16 15.38
N LEU A 67 -2.72 -5.28 15.92
CA LEU A 67 -3.61 -5.60 17.03
C LEU A 67 -4.62 -6.71 16.68
N ARG A 68 -5.01 -6.86 15.42
CA ARG A 68 -5.92 -7.90 14.94
C ARG A 68 -5.25 -9.23 14.64
N HIS A 69 -4.01 -9.20 14.14
CA HIS A 69 -3.27 -10.40 13.75
C HIS A 69 -2.43 -10.99 14.89
N ARG A 70 -2.52 -10.45 16.11
CA ARG A 70 -1.77 -10.89 17.29
C ARG A 70 -1.88 -12.39 17.57
N ASP A 71 -2.99 -13.03 17.18
CA ASP A 71 -3.28 -14.44 17.46
C ASP A 71 -2.79 -15.41 16.35
N HIS A 72 -2.23 -14.91 15.25
CA HIS A 72 -1.80 -15.74 14.11
C HIS A 72 -0.28 -15.98 14.05
N GLY A 73 0.44 -15.59 15.01
CA GLY A 73 1.67 -16.05 15.65
C GLY A 73 2.84 -16.61 14.83
N GLN A 74 3.05 -16.26 13.57
CA GLN A 74 4.29 -16.63 12.89
C GLN A 74 4.99 -15.39 12.32
N VAL A 75 5.90 -14.83 13.11
CA VAL A 75 6.74 -13.68 12.72
C VAL A 75 8.20 -14.09 12.77
N SER A 76 8.94 -13.85 11.71
CA SER A 76 10.40 -14.00 11.73
C SER A 76 11.04 -12.71 12.24
N TYR A 77 11.28 -12.64 13.55
CA TYR A 77 11.84 -11.44 14.19
C TYR A 77 13.23 -11.09 13.68
N THR A 78 14.08 -12.09 13.38
CA THR A 78 15.43 -11.87 12.87
C THR A 78 15.42 -11.24 11.48
N LEU A 79 14.58 -11.77 10.58
CA LEU A 79 14.39 -11.19 9.26
C LEU A 79 13.79 -9.79 9.35
N ALA A 80 12.76 -9.62 10.21
CA ALA A 80 12.15 -8.32 10.43
C ALA A 80 13.19 -7.28 10.87
N ALA A 81 14.03 -7.61 11.85
CA ALA A 81 15.04 -6.70 12.37
C ALA A 81 16.04 -6.24 11.29
N VAL A 82 16.59 -7.18 10.51
CA VAL A 82 17.53 -6.84 9.43
C VAL A 82 16.86 -5.99 8.34
N MET A 83 15.66 -6.36 7.91
CA MET A 83 14.94 -5.57 6.92
C MET A 83 14.53 -4.19 7.44
N ILE A 84 14.11 -4.08 8.70
CA ILE A 84 13.79 -2.79 9.34
C ILE A 84 14.99 -1.86 9.33
N LEU A 85 16.18 -2.36 9.65
CA LEU A 85 17.42 -1.57 9.57
C LEU A 85 17.65 -1.04 8.15
N GLY A 86 17.53 -1.91 7.14
CA GLY A 86 17.63 -1.50 5.75
C GLY A 86 16.56 -0.47 5.36
N MET A 87 15.29 -0.75 5.72
CA MET A 87 14.18 0.15 5.41
C MET A 87 14.32 1.51 6.09
N THR A 88 14.74 1.54 7.35
CA THR A 88 14.96 2.79 8.10
C THR A 88 16.03 3.66 7.44
N PHE A 89 17.15 3.04 7.06
CA PHE A 89 18.19 3.71 6.28
C PHE A 89 17.65 4.20 4.92
N GLY A 90 16.91 3.35 4.21
CA GLY A 90 16.32 3.71 2.93
C GLY A 90 15.30 4.85 3.03
N ILE A 91 14.44 4.85 4.05
CA ILE A 91 13.46 5.92 4.29
C ILE A 91 14.18 7.26 4.53
N GLU A 92 15.24 7.26 5.33
CA GLU A 92 16.02 8.48 5.58
C GLU A 92 16.59 9.02 4.27
N VAL A 93 17.20 8.15 3.44
CA VAL A 93 17.71 8.53 2.11
C VAL A 93 16.59 9.05 1.21
N GLY A 94 15.47 8.33 1.13
CA GLY A 94 14.32 8.72 0.33
C GLY A 94 13.73 10.06 0.76
N THR A 95 13.61 10.29 2.06
CA THR A 95 13.14 11.56 2.62
C THR A 95 14.06 12.71 2.23
N ARG A 96 15.38 12.53 2.33
CA ARG A 96 16.36 13.54 1.90
C ARG A 96 16.23 13.84 0.42
N ILE A 97 16.01 12.82 -0.42
CA ILE A 97 15.77 13.03 -1.86
C ILE A 97 14.54 13.90 -2.07
N VAL A 98 13.42 13.64 -1.35
CA VAL A 98 12.20 14.43 -1.47
C VAL A 98 12.43 15.90 -1.09
N PHE A 99 13.13 16.16 0.03
CA PHE A 99 13.41 17.53 0.45
C PHE A 99 14.38 18.24 -0.49
N LEU A 100 15.41 17.55 -1.00
CA LEU A 100 16.28 18.11 -2.03
C LEU A 100 15.50 18.48 -3.30
N LEU A 101 14.60 17.60 -3.76
CA LEU A 101 13.74 17.90 -4.91
C LEU A 101 12.80 19.08 -4.63
N THR A 102 12.37 19.26 -3.39
CA THR A 102 11.53 20.38 -2.96
C THR A 102 12.31 21.69 -3.03
N ASP A 103 13.56 21.70 -2.60
CA ASP A 103 14.44 22.87 -2.69
C ASP A 103 14.70 23.28 -4.15
N PHE A 104 14.72 22.31 -5.06
CA PHE A 104 14.80 22.57 -6.51
C PHE A 104 13.45 22.87 -7.17
N GLY A 105 12.33 22.86 -6.42
CA GLY A 105 11.00 23.11 -6.95
C GLY A 105 10.47 22.00 -7.88
N SER A 106 11.06 20.81 -7.88
CA SER A 106 10.74 19.70 -8.79
C SER A 106 10.09 18.51 -8.10
N ALA A 107 9.88 18.56 -6.78
CA ALA A 107 9.38 17.44 -5.99
C ALA A 107 8.02 16.91 -6.48
N ASP A 108 7.06 17.81 -6.70
CA ASP A 108 5.71 17.42 -7.12
C ASP A 108 5.72 16.70 -8.47
N PHE A 109 6.54 17.17 -9.41
CA PHE A 109 6.67 16.54 -10.72
C PHE A 109 7.33 15.16 -10.63
N VAL A 110 8.50 15.07 -9.97
CA VAL A 110 9.28 13.83 -9.90
C VAL A 110 8.54 12.75 -9.13
N ILE A 111 7.93 13.10 -8.00
CA ILE A 111 7.19 12.15 -7.18
C ILE A 111 5.93 11.67 -7.89
N SER A 112 5.20 12.57 -8.56
CA SER A 112 4.04 12.18 -9.35
C SER A 112 4.44 11.29 -10.53
N ALA A 113 5.53 11.60 -11.24
CA ALA A 113 6.04 10.76 -12.32
C ALA A 113 6.46 9.36 -11.82
N ALA A 114 7.11 9.29 -10.65
CA ALA A 114 7.45 8.02 -10.00
C ALA A 114 6.20 7.21 -9.63
N TYR A 115 5.13 7.88 -9.15
CA TYR A 115 3.85 7.22 -8.91
C TYR A 115 3.19 6.70 -10.18
N VAL A 116 3.19 7.49 -11.26
CA VAL A 116 2.68 7.06 -12.56
C VAL A 116 3.41 5.78 -13.01
N GLY A 117 4.73 5.77 -12.91
CA GLY A 117 5.53 4.59 -13.23
C GLY A 117 5.21 3.39 -12.33
N LEU A 118 5.22 3.59 -11.01
CA LEU A 118 4.97 2.53 -10.03
C LEU A 118 3.57 1.92 -10.19
N LEU A 119 2.53 2.76 -10.15
CA LEU A 119 1.15 2.30 -10.27
C LEU A 119 0.87 1.68 -11.64
N GLY A 120 1.45 2.25 -12.72
CA GLY A 120 1.34 1.74 -14.07
C GLY A 120 1.96 0.33 -14.20
N VAL A 121 3.20 0.17 -13.76
CA VAL A 121 3.90 -1.12 -13.82
C VAL A 121 3.21 -2.17 -12.96
N VAL A 122 2.90 -1.85 -11.70
CA VAL A 122 2.23 -2.80 -10.79
C VAL A 122 0.83 -3.13 -11.32
N GLY A 123 0.08 -2.12 -11.79
CA GLY A 123 -1.24 -2.33 -12.38
C GLY A 123 -1.21 -3.24 -13.59
N LEU A 124 -0.23 -3.07 -14.50
CA LEU A 124 -0.06 -3.94 -15.67
C LEU A 124 0.35 -5.36 -15.29
N VAL A 125 1.24 -5.53 -14.31
CA VAL A 125 1.65 -6.85 -13.82
C VAL A 125 0.47 -7.58 -13.22
N VAL A 126 -0.29 -6.94 -12.33
CA VAL A 126 -1.49 -7.53 -11.71
C VAL A 126 -2.57 -7.83 -12.76
N LEU A 127 -2.73 -6.96 -13.77
CA LEU A 127 -3.69 -7.20 -14.85
C LEU A 127 -3.30 -8.41 -15.72
N ARG A 128 -2.01 -8.58 -15.98
CA ARG A 128 -1.50 -9.77 -16.69
C ARG A 128 -1.73 -11.04 -15.86
N ASP A 129 -1.41 -11.00 -14.57
CA ASP A 129 -1.62 -12.11 -13.66
C ASP A 129 -3.12 -12.50 -13.55
N ALA A 130 -4.01 -11.51 -13.53
CA ALA A 130 -5.45 -11.73 -13.53
C ALA A 130 -6.00 -12.33 -14.83
N ARG A 131 -5.29 -12.17 -15.97
CA ARG A 131 -5.69 -12.70 -17.28
C ARG A 131 -5.04 -14.05 -17.63
N THR A 132 -3.99 -14.42 -16.91
CA THR A 132 -3.25 -15.67 -17.15
C THR A 132 -3.68 -16.65 -16.07
N ASP A 133 -4.43 -17.69 -16.42
CA ASP A 133 -4.83 -18.74 -15.49
C ASP A 133 -3.58 -19.39 -14.88
N GLY A 134 -3.26 -18.96 -13.65
CA GLY A 134 -2.55 -19.69 -12.60
C GLY A 134 -1.32 -20.57 -12.98
N THR A 135 -0.60 -20.30 -14.06
CA THR A 135 0.69 -20.96 -14.25
C THR A 135 1.73 -20.24 -13.40
N GLU A 136 2.10 -20.89 -12.31
CA GLU A 136 3.22 -20.55 -11.43
C GLU A 136 4.56 -20.50 -12.19
N THR A 137 4.76 -19.47 -13.00
CA THR A 137 5.98 -19.31 -13.80
C THR A 137 6.76 -18.08 -13.32
N GLY A 138 7.54 -18.26 -12.28
CA GLY A 138 8.49 -17.21 -11.87
C GLY A 138 9.04 -17.29 -10.45
N THR A 139 8.30 -17.89 -9.54
CA THR A 139 8.62 -17.94 -8.10
C THR A 139 9.96 -18.61 -7.78
N GLY A 140 10.32 -19.68 -8.49
CA GLY A 140 11.57 -20.42 -8.24
C GLY A 140 12.82 -19.72 -8.75
N ARG A 141 12.75 -18.99 -9.85
CA ARG A 141 13.93 -18.45 -10.53
C ARG A 141 14.53 -17.27 -9.81
N VAL A 142 13.71 -16.31 -9.40
CA VAL A 142 14.19 -15.12 -8.64
C VAL A 142 14.72 -15.53 -7.28
N ALA A 143 14.02 -16.42 -6.56
CA ALA A 143 14.49 -16.93 -5.28
C ALA A 143 15.83 -17.66 -5.43
N THR A 144 16.00 -18.48 -6.49
CA THR A 144 17.25 -19.20 -6.77
C THR A 144 18.41 -18.24 -7.07
N GLU A 145 18.15 -17.19 -7.87
CA GLU A 145 19.16 -16.16 -8.16
C GLU A 145 19.58 -15.38 -6.90
N VAL A 146 18.62 -14.99 -6.05
CA VAL A 146 18.89 -14.29 -4.79
C VAL A 146 19.67 -15.19 -3.82
N GLN A 147 19.33 -16.48 -3.72
CA GLN A 147 20.02 -17.47 -2.89
C GLN A 147 21.41 -17.84 -3.41
N SER A 148 21.70 -17.62 -4.69
CA SER A 148 23.03 -17.88 -5.27
C SER A 148 24.10 -16.88 -4.80
N ILE A 149 23.67 -15.72 -4.21
CA ILE A 149 24.59 -14.71 -3.70
C ILE A 149 25.06 -15.13 -2.29
N THR A 150 26.24 -15.75 -2.23
CA THR A 150 26.81 -16.28 -0.98
C THR A 150 27.81 -15.32 -0.33
N LEU A 151 27.34 -14.13 0.05
CA LEU A 151 28.16 -13.15 0.79
C LEU A 151 27.94 -13.33 2.30
N PRO A 152 28.97 -13.70 3.10
CA PRO A 152 28.83 -13.79 4.55
C PRO A 152 28.60 -12.40 5.18
N PRO A 153 27.81 -12.26 6.26
CA PRO A 153 27.15 -13.35 7.00
C PRO A 153 25.87 -13.85 6.30
N MET A 154 25.67 -15.19 6.39
CA MET A 154 24.47 -15.84 5.87
C MET A 154 23.42 -15.99 6.97
N MET A 155 22.16 -15.82 6.66
CA MET A 155 21.03 -15.99 7.58
C MET A 155 20.10 -17.09 7.08
N SER A 156 19.77 -18.03 7.95
CA SER A 156 18.77 -19.06 7.67
C SER A 156 17.38 -18.45 7.83
N LEU A 157 16.55 -18.60 6.80
CA LEU A 157 15.20 -18.07 6.75
C LEU A 157 14.17 -19.17 7.05
N PRO A 158 12.99 -18.79 7.55
CA PRO A 158 11.86 -19.71 7.64
C PRO A 158 11.54 -20.27 6.25
N GLY A 159 11.48 -21.61 6.11
CA GLY A 159 11.35 -22.28 4.80
C GLY A 159 12.63 -22.98 4.35
N GLY A 160 13.73 -22.87 5.13
CA GLY A 160 14.99 -23.59 4.87
C GLY A 160 15.96 -22.90 3.90
N ALA A 161 15.58 -21.77 3.33
CA ALA A 161 16.46 -20.97 2.48
C ALA A 161 17.52 -20.23 3.31
N THR A 162 18.73 -20.07 2.75
CA THR A 162 19.78 -19.25 3.33
C THR A 162 20.06 -18.05 2.42
N VAL A 163 20.01 -16.85 2.95
CA VAL A 163 20.23 -15.62 2.20
C VAL A 163 21.27 -14.75 2.89
N SER A 164 22.08 -14.04 2.12
CA SER A 164 23.03 -13.08 2.65
C SER A 164 22.34 -11.93 3.36
N VAL A 165 22.82 -11.56 4.54
CA VAL A 165 22.32 -10.39 5.29
C VAL A 165 22.47 -9.10 4.49
N TRP A 166 23.50 -8.98 3.67
CA TRP A 166 23.70 -7.81 2.81
C TRP A 166 22.64 -7.69 1.72
N VAL A 167 22.19 -8.82 1.17
CA VAL A 167 21.10 -8.83 0.21
C VAL A 167 19.79 -8.39 0.87
N ILE A 168 19.51 -8.89 2.07
CA ILE A 168 18.32 -8.52 2.84
C ILE A 168 18.34 -7.02 3.16
N LEU A 169 19.50 -6.49 3.60
CA LEU A 169 19.68 -5.06 3.86
C LEU A 169 19.51 -4.22 2.58
N ALA A 170 20.11 -4.63 1.47
CA ALA A 170 20.01 -3.92 0.20
C ALA A 170 18.55 -3.87 -0.31
N VAL A 171 17.85 -5.00 -0.24
CA VAL A 171 16.43 -5.08 -0.61
C VAL A 171 15.58 -4.22 0.34
N GLY A 172 15.81 -4.33 1.66
CA GLY A 172 15.16 -3.49 2.65
C GLY A 172 15.40 -1.99 2.40
N SER A 173 16.65 -1.61 2.10
CA SER A 173 17.01 -0.22 1.79
C SER A 173 16.33 0.28 0.51
N SER A 174 16.28 -0.54 -0.54
CA SER A 174 15.62 -0.19 -1.80
C SER A 174 14.12 0.05 -1.60
N ILE A 175 13.45 -0.85 -0.85
CA ILE A 175 12.04 -0.67 -0.48
C ILE A 175 11.89 0.56 0.41
N GLY A 176 12.80 0.76 1.35
CA GLY A 176 12.82 1.94 2.23
C GLY A 176 12.94 3.26 1.45
N ILE A 177 13.81 3.34 0.45
CA ILE A 177 13.94 4.52 -0.43
C ILE A 177 12.60 4.80 -1.13
N LEU A 178 11.98 3.77 -1.70
CA LEU A 178 10.66 3.93 -2.33
C LEU A 178 9.59 4.38 -1.32
N CYS A 179 9.60 3.82 -0.10
CA CYS A 179 8.70 4.25 0.95
C CYS A 179 8.94 5.70 1.37
N GLY A 180 10.20 6.10 1.54
CA GLY A 180 10.58 7.47 1.89
C GLY A 180 10.26 8.47 0.78
N CYS A 181 10.45 8.10 -0.49
CA CYS A 181 10.13 8.98 -1.62
C CYS A 181 8.63 9.08 -1.91
N LEU A 182 7.89 7.96 -1.76
CA LEU A 182 6.51 7.85 -2.23
C LEU A 182 5.47 7.78 -1.10
N GLY A 183 5.87 7.54 0.13
CA GLY A 183 4.91 7.42 1.23
C GLY A 183 4.05 6.16 1.21
N VAL A 184 4.49 5.11 0.50
CA VAL A 184 3.68 3.91 0.21
C VAL A 184 3.69 2.87 1.34
N GLY A 185 4.57 3.00 2.33
CA GLY A 185 4.69 2.07 3.46
C GLY A 185 5.21 0.67 3.14
N GLY A 186 5.44 0.35 1.88
CA GLY A 186 6.12 -0.87 1.43
C GLY A 186 5.33 -2.18 1.49
N GLY A 187 4.15 -2.23 2.11
CA GLY A 187 3.42 -3.48 2.34
C GLY A 187 3.16 -4.31 1.09
N PHE A 188 2.78 -3.66 0.00
CA PHE A 188 2.51 -4.31 -1.28
C PHE A 188 3.79 -4.79 -2.00
N LEU A 189 4.98 -4.27 -1.63
CA LEU A 189 6.28 -4.73 -2.13
C LEU A 189 6.92 -5.78 -1.22
N LEU A 190 6.79 -5.62 0.10
CA LEU A 190 7.41 -6.50 1.09
C LEU A 190 6.92 -7.94 0.95
N LEU A 191 5.60 -8.13 0.83
CA LEU A 191 5.00 -9.46 0.77
C LEU A 191 5.47 -10.24 -0.47
N PRO A 192 5.38 -9.72 -1.71
CA PRO A 192 5.94 -10.38 -2.89
C PRO A 192 7.45 -10.64 -2.78
N VAL A 193 8.22 -9.70 -2.28
CA VAL A 193 9.67 -9.85 -2.14
C VAL A 193 10.02 -10.97 -1.15
N MET A 194 9.32 -11.06 -0.02
CA MET A 194 9.55 -12.13 0.94
C MET A 194 9.13 -13.50 0.40
N VAL A 195 7.98 -13.57 -0.27
CA VAL A 195 7.47 -14.84 -0.80
C VAL A 195 8.25 -15.28 -2.05
N TYR A 196 8.36 -14.41 -3.03
CA TYR A 196 8.94 -14.75 -4.34
C TYR A 196 10.45 -14.52 -4.43
N GLY A 197 10.97 -13.56 -3.65
CA GLY A 197 12.40 -13.24 -3.62
C GLY A 197 13.17 -14.09 -2.62
N PHE A 198 12.63 -14.32 -1.43
CA PHE A 198 13.31 -15.07 -0.36
C PHE A 198 12.77 -16.49 -0.16
N GLY A 199 11.64 -16.85 -0.77
CA GLY A 199 11.03 -18.17 -0.63
C GLY A 199 10.38 -18.41 0.74
N ILE A 200 9.92 -17.36 1.42
CA ILE A 200 9.32 -17.45 2.76
C ILE A 200 7.83 -17.82 2.63
N PRO A 201 7.33 -18.74 3.48
CA PRO A 201 5.90 -19.05 3.50
C PRO A 201 5.03 -17.82 3.72
N THR A 202 3.95 -17.70 2.94
CA THR A 202 3.08 -16.50 2.88
C THR A 202 2.56 -16.07 4.26
N ALA A 203 2.23 -17.02 5.13
CA ALA A 203 1.75 -16.73 6.49
C ALA A 203 2.82 -16.00 7.34
N ILE A 204 4.09 -16.45 7.25
CA ILE A 204 5.22 -15.83 7.96
C ILE A 204 5.57 -14.48 7.33
N ALA A 205 5.55 -14.41 6.00
CA ALA A 205 5.78 -13.17 5.26
C ALA A 205 4.75 -12.09 5.64
N ALA A 206 3.47 -12.44 5.73
CA ALA A 206 2.41 -11.51 6.10
C ALA A 206 2.58 -10.96 7.53
N GLY A 207 2.81 -11.82 8.51
CA GLY A 207 3.05 -11.39 9.90
C GLY A 207 4.32 -10.53 10.04
N THR A 208 5.39 -10.93 9.34
CA THR A 208 6.68 -10.22 9.35
C THR A 208 6.55 -8.84 8.69
N SER A 209 5.81 -8.73 7.57
CA SER A 209 5.61 -7.45 6.87
C SER A 209 4.83 -6.44 7.71
N ILE A 210 3.81 -6.88 8.45
CA ILE A 210 3.05 -5.97 9.33
C ILE A 210 3.96 -5.34 10.38
N LEU A 211 4.84 -6.13 11.00
CA LEU A 211 5.81 -5.62 11.98
C LEU A 211 6.77 -4.61 11.33
N GLN A 212 7.31 -4.95 10.16
CA GLN A 212 8.22 -4.08 9.40
C GLN A 212 7.55 -2.75 9.03
N ILE A 213 6.33 -2.80 8.49
CA ILE A 213 5.58 -1.60 8.12
C ILE A 213 5.27 -0.74 9.34
N SER A 214 4.91 -1.34 10.47
CA SER A 214 4.62 -0.58 11.69
C SER A 214 5.82 0.22 12.17
N ILE A 215 6.99 -0.41 12.24
CA ILE A 215 8.21 0.25 12.73
C ILE A 215 8.76 1.24 11.70
N SER A 216 8.85 0.84 10.43
CA SER A 216 9.36 1.70 9.37
C SER A 216 8.42 2.87 9.07
N GLY A 217 7.10 2.63 9.13
CA GLY A 217 6.08 3.69 9.01
C GLY A 217 6.14 4.69 10.15
N ALA A 218 6.34 4.22 11.39
CA ALA A 218 6.56 5.10 12.53
C ALA A 218 7.80 5.99 12.35
N PHE A 219 8.92 5.39 11.93
CA PHE A 219 10.15 6.12 11.66
C PHE A 219 9.96 7.15 10.55
N GLY A 220 9.40 6.74 9.41
CA GLY A 220 9.16 7.66 8.30
C GLY A 220 8.21 8.81 8.67
N THR A 221 7.13 8.51 9.42
CA THR A 221 6.24 9.53 9.97
C THR A 221 6.99 10.52 10.86
N PHE A 222 7.85 10.01 11.73
CA PHE A 222 8.65 10.85 12.61
C PHE A 222 9.58 11.78 11.84
N VAL A 223 10.30 11.27 10.84
CA VAL A 223 11.22 12.08 10.02
C VAL A 223 10.47 13.19 9.28
N TYR A 224 9.33 12.87 8.64
CA TYR A 224 8.52 13.89 7.95
C TYR A 224 7.86 14.87 8.91
N ALA A 225 7.43 14.42 10.09
CA ALA A 225 6.83 15.28 11.10
C ALA A 225 7.80 16.33 11.64
N GLN A 226 9.11 16.03 11.72
CA GLN A 226 10.12 17.02 12.13
C GLN A 226 10.18 18.23 11.18
N SER A 227 9.84 18.02 9.91
CA SER A 227 9.78 19.07 8.89
C SER A 227 8.38 19.65 8.69
N ASN A 228 7.45 19.39 9.63
CA ASN A 228 6.03 19.77 9.53
C ASN A 228 5.34 19.26 8.25
N ALA A 229 5.84 18.20 7.66
CA ALA A 229 5.34 17.60 6.42
C ALA A 229 4.35 16.45 6.69
N VAL A 230 3.56 16.51 7.76
CA VAL A 230 2.47 15.59 8.07
C VAL A 230 1.22 16.38 8.40
N ASN A 231 0.14 16.17 7.64
CA ASN A 231 -1.15 16.80 7.91
C ASN A 231 -1.98 15.90 8.84
N ILE A 232 -1.83 16.11 10.16
CA ILE A 232 -2.49 15.29 11.18
C ILE A 232 -4.02 15.26 11.03
N PRO A 233 -4.73 16.38 10.78
CA PRO A 233 -6.16 16.39 10.53
C PRO A 233 -6.61 15.45 9.40
N VAL A 234 -5.91 15.50 8.26
CA VAL A 234 -6.18 14.64 7.11
C VAL A 234 -5.94 13.17 7.48
N VAL A 235 -4.80 12.88 8.10
CA VAL A 235 -4.45 11.52 8.54
C VAL A 235 -5.48 10.96 9.52
N ALA A 236 -5.92 11.75 10.50
CA ALA A 236 -6.92 11.32 11.48
C ALA A 236 -8.27 11.02 10.82
N ALA A 237 -8.72 11.86 9.88
CA ALA A 237 -9.96 11.64 9.13
C ALA A 237 -9.89 10.37 8.28
N LEU A 238 -8.78 10.16 7.54
CA LEU A 238 -8.53 8.95 6.75
C LEU A 238 -8.49 7.69 7.63
N LEU A 239 -7.80 7.73 8.77
CA LEU A 239 -7.71 6.59 9.70
C LEU A 239 -9.05 6.25 10.30
N GLY A 240 -9.86 7.24 10.68
CA GLY A 240 -11.21 7.04 11.21
C GLY A 240 -12.10 6.29 10.23
N GLY A 241 -12.11 6.70 8.96
CA GLY A 241 -12.80 5.99 7.88
C GLY A 241 -12.22 4.60 7.63
N SER A 242 -10.89 4.50 7.53
CA SER A 242 -10.19 3.26 7.22
C SER A 242 -10.40 2.18 8.29
N ALA A 243 -10.48 2.53 9.56
CA ALA A 243 -10.74 1.58 10.64
C ALA A 243 -12.09 0.87 10.50
N LEU A 244 -13.11 1.58 10.01
CA LEU A 244 -14.43 1.00 9.70
C LEU A 244 -14.37 0.18 8.41
N GLY A 245 -13.78 0.73 7.34
CA GLY A 245 -13.64 0.06 6.05
C GLY A 245 -12.88 -1.25 6.13
N ALA A 246 -11.78 -1.28 6.89
CA ALA A 246 -10.96 -2.47 7.06
C ALA A 246 -11.71 -3.64 7.75
N ARG A 247 -12.71 -3.34 8.58
CA ARG A 247 -13.58 -4.39 9.16
C ARG A 247 -14.44 -5.04 8.08
N ILE A 248 -14.98 -4.23 7.19
CA ILE A 248 -15.82 -4.69 6.07
C ILE A 248 -14.97 -5.51 5.10
N GLY A 249 -13.81 -4.98 4.68
CA GLY A 249 -12.89 -5.64 3.76
C GLY A 249 -12.37 -6.98 4.28
N ALA A 250 -11.92 -7.04 5.53
CA ALA A 250 -11.44 -8.28 6.15
C ALA A 250 -12.55 -9.34 6.30
N GLY A 251 -13.82 -8.92 6.48
CA GLY A 251 -14.96 -9.84 6.43
C GLY A 251 -15.18 -10.41 5.02
N ALA A 252 -14.94 -9.61 4.00
CA ALA A 252 -15.08 -9.98 2.59
C ALA A 252 -14.07 -11.02 2.12
N THR A 253 -12.83 -10.99 2.63
CA THR A 253 -11.75 -11.92 2.24
C THR A 253 -12.12 -13.40 2.42
N ARG A 254 -12.97 -13.70 3.40
CA ARG A 254 -13.43 -15.08 3.66
C ARG A 254 -14.52 -15.56 2.71
N LEU A 255 -15.15 -14.64 1.97
CA LEU A 255 -16.36 -14.90 1.20
C LEU A 255 -16.12 -14.81 -0.31
N VAL A 256 -15.08 -14.13 -0.72
CA VAL A 256 -14.81 -13.79 -2.13
C VAL A 256 -13.44 -14.33 -2.53
N ASN A 257 -13.35 -14.91 -3.72
CA ASN A 257 -12.11 -15.41 -4.26
C ASN A 257 -11.24 -14.22 -4.73
N GLU A 258 -9.97 -14.18 -4.31
CA GLU A 258 -9.03 -13.10 -4.70
C GLU A 258 -8.90 -12.97 -6.22
N ALA A 259 -8.99 -14.08 -6.94
CA ALA A 259 -8.87 -14.11 -8.39
C ALA A 259 -9.96 -13.25 -9.08
N ASP A 260 -11.18 -13.25 -8.52
CA ASP A 260 -12.32 -12.52 -9.11
C ASP A 260 -12.16 -11.00 -9.00
N ILE A 261 -11.37 -10.53 -8.02
CA ILE A 261 -11.20 -9.10 -7.72
C ILE A 261 -9.84 -8.56 -8.17
N LYS A 262 -8.86 -9.41 -8.50
CA LYS A 262 -7.55 -8.98 -9.02
C LYS A 262 -7.68 -8.02 -10.20
N GLY A 263 -8.61 -8.27 -11.11
CA GLY A 263 -8.86 -7.41 -12.28
C GLY A 263 -9.34 -6.01 -11.91
N TYR A 264 -10.25 -5.92 -10.93
CA TYR A 264 -10.73 -4.61 -10.42
C TYR A 264 -9.61 -3.85 -9.71
N PHE A 265 -8.78 -4.57 -8.94
CA PHE A 265 -7.62 -3.97 -8.29
C PHE A 265 -6.60 -3.42 -9.30
N ALA A 266 -6.28 -4.20 -10.33
CA ALA A 266 -5.43 -3.74 -11.42
C ALA A 266 -6.00 -2.50 -12.13
N GLY A 267 -7.30 -2.51 -12.41
CA GLY A 267 -8.01 -1.36 -12.99
C GLY A 267 -7.89 -0.10 -12.12
N MET A 268 -8.01 -0.23 -10.81
CA MET A 268 -7.85 0.87 -9.86
C MET A 268 -6.43 1.44 -9.84
N LEU A 269 -5.40 0.57 -9.88
CA LEU A 269 -4.00 1.01 -9.96
C LEU A 269 -3.74 1.79 -11.25
N LEU A 270 -4.22 1.28 -12.38
CA LEU A 270 -4.08 1.94 -13.67
C LEU A 270 -4.85 3.27 -13.72
N ALA A 271 -6.05 3.32 -13.15
CA ALA A 271 -6.81 4.55 -13.04
C ALA A 271 -6.10 5.59 -12.15
N GLY A 272 -5.51 5.17 -11.03
CA GLY A 272 -4.66 6.03 -10.19
C GLY A 272 -3.44 6.55 -10.94
N SER A 273 -2.78 5.70 -11.74
CA SER A 273 -1.68 6.12 -12.63
C SER A 273 -2.13 7.15 -13.64
N ILE A 274 -3.25 6.93 -14.35
CA ILE A 274 -3.80 7.85 -15.33
C ILE A 274 -4.22 9.17 -14.66
N ALA A 275 -4.87 9.12 -13.51
CA ALA A 275 -5.28 10.32 -12.79
C ALA A 275 -4.09 11.18 -12.38
N THR A 276 -3.04 10.56 -11.83
CA THR A 276 -1.81 11.28 -11.45
C THR A 276 -1.12 11.86 -12.69
N ALA A 277 -1.05 11.13 -13.79
CA ALA A 277 -0.51 11.62 -15.06
C ALA A 277 -1.33 12.81 -15.62
N SER A 278 -2.67 12.69 -15.59
CA SER A 278 -3.57 13.76 -16.04
C SER A 278 -3.42 15.04 -15.22
N LYS A 279 -3.22 14.92 -13.90
CA LYS A 279 -2.94 16.07 -13.03
C LYS A 279 -1.65 16.77 -13.42
N GLN A 280 -0.59 16.01 -13.73
CA GLN A 280 0.69 16.57 -14.17
C GLN A 280 0.56 17.30 -15.53
N VAL A 281 -0.16 16.71 -16.46
CA VAL A 281 -0.45 17.32 -17.75
C VAL A 281 -1.24 18.62 -17.55
N SER A 282 -2.24 18.61 -16.68
CA SER A 282 -3.03 19.79 -16.30
C SER A 282 -2.13 20.92 -15.78
N ALA A 283 -1.18 20.59 -14.89
CA ALA A 283 -0.27 21.56 -14.31
C ALA A 283 0.68 22.19 -15.34
N VAL A 284 1.09 21.42 -16.36
CA VAL A 284 1.99 21.92 -17.44
C VAL A 284 1.23 22.75 -18.48
N TYR A 285 0.02 22.35 -18.87
CA TYR A 285 -0.74 22.99 -19.95
C TYR A 285 -1.85 23.92 -19.47
N GLY A 286 -2.10 24.04 -18.16
CA GLY A 286 -3.10 24.96 -17.59
C GLY A 286 -4.55 24.56 -17.87
N VAL A 287 -4.84 23.27 -18.05
CA VAL A 287 -6.19 22.75 -18.40
C VAL A 287 -6.97 22.36 -17.14
N GLU A 288 -7.74 23.26 -16.55
CA GLU A 288 -8.50 23.05 -15.30
C GLU A 288 -9.48 21.85 -15.36
N THR A 289 -10.06 21.59 -16.54
CA THR A 289 -10.98 20.43 -16.71
C THR A 289 -10.29 19.10 -16.47
N LEU A 290 -8.99 19.01 -16.75
CA LEU A 290 -8.19 17.80 -16.53
C LEU A 290 -7.91 17.56 -15.04
N GLU A 291 -7.82 18.61 -14.26
CA GLU A 291 -7.64 18.55 -12.80
C GLU A 291 -8.87 17.95 -12.11
N THR A 292 -10.06 18.48 -12.42
CA THR A 292 -11.33 17.96 -11.89
C THR A 292 -11.59 16.53 -12.35
N ALA A 293 -11.28 16.21 -13.60
CA ALA A 293 -11.42 14.85 -14.15
C ALA A 293 -10.46 13.86 -13.44
N SER A 294 -9.22 14.28 -13.12
CA SER A 294 -8.25 13.42 -12.41
C SER A 294 -8.71 13.08 -11.01
N ALA A 295 -9.21 14.05 -10.24
CA ALA A 295 -9.78 13.82 -8.92
C ALA A 295 -11.00 12.88 -8.99
N ALA A 296 -11.94 13.18 -9.89
CA ALA A 296 -13.12 12.34 -10.09
C ALA A 296 -12.76 10.89 -10.45
N LEU A 297 -11.74 10.67 -11.28
CA LEU A 297 -11.29 9.34 -11.67
C LEU A 297 -10.81 8.50 -10.48
N VAL A 298 -10.02 9.10 -9.56
CA VAL A 298 -9.56 8.39 -8.34
C VAL A 298 -10.73 8.00 -7.44
N PHE A 299 -11.64 8.96 -7.17
CA PHE A 299 -12.78 8.69 -6.29
C PHE A 299 -13.75 7.69 -6.88
N VAL A 300 -14.11 7.84 -8.15
CA VAL A 300 -15.04 6.93 -8.85
C VAL A 300 -14.47 5.51 -8.88
N THR A 301 -13.20 5.33 -9.22
CA THR A 301 -12.59 3.99 -9.23
C THR A 301 -12.49 3.38 -7.84
N ALA A 302 -12.18 4.17 -6.80
CA ALA A 302 -12.18 3.68 -5.43
C ALA A 302 -13.59 3.23 -4.98
N VAL A 303 -14.63 3.98 -5.32
CA VAL A 303 -16.03 3.62 -5.06
C VAL A 303 -16.43 2.36 -5.80
N LEU A 304 -16.11 2.26 -7.09
CA LEU A 304 -16.46 1.09 -7.91
C LEU A 304 -15.81 -0.19 -7.39
N VAL A 305 -14.51 -0.14 -7.07
CA VAL A 305 -13.81 -1.34 -6.58
C VAL A 305 -14.26 -1.71 -5.18
N SER A 306 -14.42 -0.74 -4.27
CA SER A 306 -14.95 -1.02 -2.93
C SER A 306 -16.38 -1.57 -3.00
N GLY A 307 -17.22 -1.01 -3.89
CA GLY A 307 -18.57 -1.50 -4.14
C GLY A 307 -18.58 -2.92 -4.71
N ALA A 308 -17.67 -3.25 -5.62
CA ALA A 308 -17.53 -4.60 -6.17
C ALA A 308 -17.15 -5.62 -5.08
N VAL A 309 -16.23 -5.28 -4.17
CA VAL A 309 -15.83 -6.12 -3.04
C VAL A 309 -17.04 -6.39 -2.11
N VAL A 310 -17.78 -5.34 -1.77
CA VAL A 310 -18.96 -5.46 -0.89
C VAL A 310 -20.07 -6.25 -1.58
N HIS A 311 -20.36 -5.98 -2.85
CA HIS A 311 -21.39 -6.69 -3.63
C HIS A 311 -21.07 -8.19 -3.74
N ALA A 312 -19.83 -8.54 -4.11
CA ALA A 312 -19.39 -9.93 -4.19
C ALA A 312 -19.51 -10.67 -2.84
N SER A 313 -19.24 -9.95 -1.74
CA SER A 313 -19.40 -10.51 -0.38
C SER A 313 -20.86 -10.79 -0.04
N VAL A 314 -21.78 -9.88 -0.40
CA VAL A 314 -23.22 -10.05 -0.17
C VAL A 314 -23.77 -11.20 -1.01
N ASP A 315 -23.36 -11.34 -2.26
CA ASP A 315 -23.78 -12.44 -3.12
C ASP A 315 -23.31 -13.80 -2.61
N SER A 316 -22.07 -13.89 -2.13
CA SER A 316 -21.56 -15.11 -1.48
C SER A 316 -22.38 -15.50 -0.24
N LEU A 317 -22.75 -14.52 0.59
CA LEU A 317 -23.59 -14.76 1.76
C LEU A 317 -24.99 -15.22 1.37
N ARG A 318 -25.59 -14.70 0.30
CA ARG A 318 -26.89 -15.13 -0.22
C ARG A 318 -26.84 -16.58 -0.71
N LYS A 319 -25.84 -16.92 -1.54
CA LYS A 319 -25.63 -18.28 -2.04
C LYS A 319 -25.44 -19.30 -0.92
N ASN A 320 -24.67 -18.96 0.12
CA ASN A 320 -24.47 -19.83 1.28
C ASN A 320 -25.76 -20.03 2.10
N ARG A 321 -26.66 -19.05 2.16
CA ARG A 321 -27.97 -19.19 2.82
C ARG A 321 -28.92 -20.08 2.02
N GLU A 322 -28.89 -20.01 0.71
CA GLU A 322 -29.73 -20.82 -0.18
C GLU A 322 -29.31 -22.31 -0.19
N HIS A 323 -28.00 -22.60 -0.08
CA HIS A 323 -27.47 -23.96 -0.03
C HIS A 323 -27.41 -24.55 1.39
N GLY A 324 -27.50 -23.73 2.43
CA GLY A 324 -27.45 -24.15 3.84
C GLY A 324 -28.82 -24.45 4.49
N SER A 325 -29.92 -24.48 3.74
CA SER A 325 -31.22 -24.96 4.24
C SER A 325 -31.17 -26.48 4.33
N PRO A 326 -31.22 -27.10 5.54
CA PRO A 326 -31.34 -28.55 5.67
C PRO A 326 -32.68 -28.96 5.08
N ARG A 327 -32.65 -29.84 4.07
CA ARG A 327 -33.83 -30.58 3.66
C ARG A 327 -34.27 -31.43 4.86
N THR A 328 -35.27 -30.92 5.57
CA THR A 328 -36.03 -31.74 6.52
C THR A 328 -36.71 -32.84 5.73
N HIS A 329 -36.24 -34.06 5.88
CA HIS A 329 -36.99 -35.29 5.68
C HIS A 329 -37.13 -36.00 7.01
#